data_b04a9ed0366ea45e5512c5300db1d77f
#
_entry.id   b04a9ed0366ea45e5512c5300db1d77f
#
_cell.length_a   1.000
_cell.length_b   1.000
_cell.length_c   1.000
_cell.angle_alpha   90.00
_cell.angle_beta   90.00
_cell.angle_gamma   90.00
#
_symmetry.space_group_name_H-M   'P 1'
#
loop_
_entity.id
_entity.type
_entity.pdbx_description
1 polymer ?
#
loop_
_entity_poly.entity_id
_entity_poly.type
_entity_poly.pdbx_seq_one_letter_code
_entity_poly.pdbx_strand_id
1 'polypeptide(L)'
;MTIKEPLIFINFKTYPEATAEKAMQLAEIINDVSNELGITIFVSPQFMDINSIITKYDIPIFAQHVDYAEPGRNTGHIIPESIKKSGCFGALINHSEKPLSLNEIELTINRCKETELISCLCASNAEETESIAKKHPDMMIVEIPELIGTGKAISTVNPEV
;
A
#
# COMPACT_ATOMS: atom_id res chain seq x y z
N MET A 1 17.25 -1.41 3.67
CA MET A 1 16.48 -0.64 4.67
C MET A 1 16.13 -1.53 5.84
N THR A 2 16.27 -1.05 7.08
CA THR A 2 15.85 -1.80 8.29
C THR A 2 14.51 -1.27 8.72
N ILE A 3 13.48 -2.13 8.74
CA ILE A 3 12.13 -1.79 9.22
C ILE A 3 12.18 -1.67 10.74
N LYS A 4 11.66 -0.56 11.29
CA LYS A 4 11.63 -0.29 12.74
C LYS A 4 10.18 -0.13 13.18
N GLU A 5 9.83 -0.82 14.26
CA GLU A 5 8.53 -0.67 14.91
C GLU A 5 8.48 0.56 15.85
N PRO A 6 7.28 1.17 16.05
CA PRO A 6 6.01 0.80 15.42
C PRO A 6 5.98 1.14 13.94
N LEU A 7 5.15 0.41 13.16
CA LEU A 7 4.93 0.65 11.73
C LEU A 7 3.69 1.53 11.56
N ILE A 8 3.82 2.59 10.78
CA ILE A 8 2.69 3.44 10.37
C ILE A 8 2.51 3.31 8.87
N PHE A 9 1.28 3.19 8.40
CA PHE A 9 0.96 3.16 6.98
C PHE A 9 0.02 4.31 6.63
N ILE A 10 0.44 5.19 5.71
CA ILE A 10 -0.33 6.36 5.28
C ILE A 10 -0.70 6.22 3.80
N ASN A 11 -1.96 5.90 3.54
CA ASN A 11 -2.49 5.88 2.18
C ASN A 11 -2.94 7.28 1.76
N PHE A 12 -2.27 7.86 0.76
CA PHE A 12 -2.58 9.19 0.22
C PHE A 12 -3.90 9.19 -0.56
N LYS A 13 -4.35 8.01 -1.01
CA LYS A 13 -5.54 7.90 -1.87
C LYS A 13 -5.45 8.87 -3.06
N THR A 14 -6.53 9.56 -3.36
CA THR A 14 -6.58 10.58 -4.43
C THR A 14 -7.01 11.95 -3.88
N TYR A 15 -6.74 12.17 -2.57
CA TYR A 15 -7.10 13.44 -1.94
C TYR A 15 -6.31 14.61 -2.54
N PRO A 16 -6.94 15.79 -2.75
CA PRO A 16 -6.26 16.97 -3.25
C PRO A 16 -5.08 17.42 -2.36
N GLU A 17 -5.15 17.12 -1.06
CA GLU A 17 -4.11 17.43 -0.07
C GLU A 17 -2.90 16.50 -0.16
N ALA A 18 -3.00 15.42 -0.92
CA ALA A 18 -1.97 14.39 -1.08
C ALA A 18 -1.68 14.06 -2.55
N THR A 19 -1.79 15.07 -3.43
CA THR A 19 -1.58 14.93 -4.88
C THR A 19 -0.58 15.98 -5.37
N ALA A 20 0.32 15.60 -6.27
CA ALA A 20 1.30 16.45 -6.94
C ALA A 20 2.19 17.22 -5.93
N GLU A 21 2.23 18.55 -5.99
CA GLU A 21 3.06 19.36 -5.09
C GLU A 21 2.74 19.12 -3.60
N LYS A 22 1.45 18.96 -3.26
CA LYS A 22 1.05 18.66 -1.88
C LYS A 22 1.46 17.26 -1.43
N ALA A 23 1.50 16.28 -2.34
CA ALA A 23 2.05 14.96 -2.05
C ALA A 23 3.54 15.06 -1.67
N MET A 24 4.30 15.91 -2.35
CA MET A 24 5.71 16.16 -2.03
C MET A 24 5.88 16.84 -0.66
N GLN A 25 5.06 17.84 -0.34
CA GLN A 25 5.07 18.52 0.96
C GLN A 25 4.73 17.54 2.10
N LEU A 26 3.71 16.70 1.89
CA LEU A 26 3.34 15.67 2.87
C LEU A 26 4.44 14.63 3.05
N ALA A 27 5.07 14.19 1.97
CA ALA A 27 6.19 13.25 2.01
C ALA A 27 7.41 13.85 2.75
N GLU A 28 7.69 15.14 2.61
CA GLU A 28 8.73 15.83 3.36
C GLU A 28 8.47 15.77 4.87
N ILE A 29 7.26 16.15 5.29
CA ILE A 29 6.85 16.09 6.70
C ILE A 29 6.97 14.65 7.24
N ILE A 30 6.51 13.66 6.49
CA ILE A 30 6.57 12.25 6.87
C ILE A 30 8.02 11.78 7.01
N ASN A 31 8.89 12.16 6.08
CA ASN A 31 10.31 11.85 6.13
C ASN A 31 10.96 12.42 7.40
N ASP A 32 10.68 13.68 7.72
CA ASP A 32 11.25 14.34 8.88
C ASP A 32 10.77 13.70 10.19
N VAL A 33 9.47 13.42 10.32
CA VAL A 33 8.89 12.73 11.47
C VAL A 33 9.43 11.31 11.63
N SER A 34 9.55 10.56 10.52
CA SER A 34 10.12 9.21 10.52
C SER A 34 11.56 9.21 11.04
N ASN A 35 12.37 10.18 10.61
CA ASN A 35 13.75 10.32 11.03
C ASN A 35 13.86 10.79 12.50
N GLU A 36 13.06 11.77 12.91
CA GLU A 36 13.07 12.31 14.27
C GLU A 36 12.68 11.24 15.30
N LEU A 37 11.62 10.48 15.02
CA LEU A 37 11.12 9.45 15.92
C LEU A 37 11.84 8.09 15.78
N GLY A 38 12.60 7.89 14.72
CA GLY A 38 13.28 6.64 14.44
C GLY A 38 12.32 5.46 14.17
N ILE A 39 11.14 5.73 13.63
CA ILE A 39 10.11 4.75 13.27
C ILE A 39 10.00 4.59 11.76
N THR A 40 9.35 3.52 11.29
CA THR A 40 9.09 3.33 9.87
C THR A 40 7.68 3.81 9.51
N ILE A 41 7.58 4.75 8.57
CA ILE A 41 6.32 5.21 8.03
C ILE A 41 6.27 4.84 6.54
N PHE A 42 5.38 3.93 6.18
CA PHE A 42 5.07 3.59 4.79
C PHE A 42 4.10 4.62 4.21
N VAL A 43 4.31 4.99 2.96
CA VAL A 43 3.39 5.87 2.23
C VAL A 43 2.90 5.21 0.95
N SER A 44 1.65 5.50 0.59
CA SER A 44 1.09 5.01 -0.67
C SER A 44 0.52 6.18 -1.48
N PRO A 45 1.38 6.90 -2.25
CA PRO A 45 0.98 8.01 -3.08
C PRO A 45 0.36 7.54 -4.40
N GLN A 46 -0.23 8.47 -5.17
CA GLN A 46 -0.62 8.18 -6.54
C GLN A 46 0.59 7.81 -7.41
N PHE A 47 0.37 6.99 -8.43
CA PHE A 47 1.44 6.47 -9.30
C PHE A 47 2.32 7.58 -9.90
N MET A 48 1.70 8.70 -10.27
CA MET A 48 2.41 9.84 -10.89
C MET A 48 3.39 10.53 -9.94
N ASP A 49 3.17 10.43 -8.64
CA ASP A 49 3.97 11.09 -7.60
C ASP A 49 5.10 10.19 -7.07
N ILE A 50 5.04 8.87 -7.30
CA ILE A 50 5.99 7.88 -6.77
C ILE A 50 7.44 8.26 -7.07
N ASN A 51 7.75 8.50 -8.35
CA ASN A 51 9.13 8.77 -8.76
C ASN A 51 9.68 10.06 -8.15
N SER A 52 8.85 11.09 -8.04
CA SER A 52 9.24 12.37 -7.44
C SER A 52 9.57 12.22 -5.95
N ILE A 53 8.78 11.42 -5.23
CA ILE A 53 8.98 11.19 -3.80
C ILE A 53 10.22 10.33 -3.56
N ILE A 54 10.37 9.18 -4.25
CA ILE A 54 11.50 8.25 -4.09
C ILE A 54 12.85 8.93 -4.38
N THR A 55 12.90 9.83 -5.35
CA THR A 55 14.17 10.49 -5.70
C THR A 55 14.61 11.52 -4.67
N LYS A 56 13.70 11.98 -3.81
CA LYS A 56 13.98 13.06 -2.87
C LYS A 56 14.03 12.61 -1.40
N TYR A 57 13.27 11.58 -1.03
CA TYR A 57 13.11 11.15 0.36
C TYR A 57 13.37 9.65 0.52
N ASP A 58 13.98 9.26 1.65
CA ASP A 58 14.25 7.84 2.01
C ASP A 58 13.09 7.27 2.84
N ILE A 59 11.88 7.31 2.27
CA ILE A 59 10.69 6.69 2.86
C ILE A 59 10.22 5.52 2.00
N PRO A 60 9.82 4.40 2.62
CA PRO A 60 9.37 3.23 1.85
C PRO A 60 7.99 3.47 1.25
N ILE A 61 7.87 3.23 -0.05
CA ILE A 61 6.65 3.49 -0.81
C ILE A 61 5.98 2.18 -1.20
N PHE A 62 4.67 2.13 -1.01
CA PHE A 62 3.78 1.15 -1.62
C PHE A 62 3.01 1.79 -2.77
N ALA A 63 2.94 1.11 -3.91
CA ALA A 63 2.00 1.49 -4.96
C ALA A 63 0.57 1.25 -4.49
N GLN A 64 -0.39 2.11 -4.90
CA GLN A 64 -1.80 1.97 -4.48
C GLN A 64 -2.50 0.76 -5.08
N HIS A 65 -1.92 0.16 -6.13
CA HIS A 65 -2.44 -1.02 -6.81
C HIS A 65 -1.34 -1.67 -7.65
N VAL A 66 -1.52 -2.93 -8.00
CA VAL A 66 -0.75 -3.66 -9.00
C VAL A 66 -1.63 -4.71 -9.67
N ASP A 67 -1.48 -4.89 -10.97
CA ASP A 67 -2.16 -5.93 -11.73
C ASP A 67 -1.29 -7.20 -11.83
N TYR A 68 -1.92 -8.36 -12.02
CA TYR A 68 -1.20 -9.63 -12.24
C TYR A 68 -0.66 -9.80 -13.66
N ALA A 69 -0.84 -8.80 -14.52
CA ALA A 69 -0.43 -8.85 -15.91
C ALA A 69 1.09 -9.00 -16.07
N GLU A 70 1.51 -9.75 -17.09
CA GLU A 70 2.90 -9.86 -17.50
C GLU A 70 3.30 -8.72 -18.45
N PRO A 71 4.60 -8.44 -18.61
CA PRO A 71 5.05 -7.51 -19.63
C PRO A 71 4.57 -7.92 -21.03
N GLY A 72 3.93 -6.98 -21.76
CA GLY A 72 3.41 -7.30 -23.09
C GLY A 72 2.25 -6.40 -23.52
N ARG A 73 1.22 -6.97 -24.13
CA ARG A 73 0.07 -6.27 -24.73
C ARG A 73 -1.01 -5.97 -23.68
N ASN A 74 -0.66 -5.17 -22.67
CA ASN A 74 -1.49 -4.87 -21.51
C ASN A 74 -1.62 -3.37 -21.28
N THR A 75 -2.01 -2.60 -22.31
CA THR A 75 -2.17 -1.15 -22.20
C THR A 75 -3.10 -0.78 -21.04
N GLY A 76 -2.62 0.10 -20.15
CA GLY A 76 -3.36 0.57 -18.98
C GLY A 76 -3.16 -0.25 -17.71
N HIS A 77 -2.54 -1.44 -17.78
CA HIS A 77 -2.20 -2.22 -16.61
C HIS A 77 -0.92 -1.72 -15.93
N ILE A 78 -0.87 -1.92 -14.63
CA ILE A 78 0.28 -1.58 -13.78
C ILE A 78 0.93 -2.88 -13.35
N ILE A 79 2.03 -3.24 -13.99
CA ILE A 79 2.70 -4.53 -13.79
C ILE A 79 3.70 -4.48 -12.63
N PRO A 80 3.92 -5.58 -11.89
CA PRO A 80 4.83 -5.64 -10.75
C PRO A 80 6.26 -5.22 -11.09
N GLU A 81 6.77 -5.58 -12.29
CA GLU A 81 8.10 -5.20 -12.75
C GLU A 81 8.28 -3.68 -12.83
N SER A 82 7.26 -2.95 -13.24
CA SER A 82 7.30 -1.50 -13.34
C SER A 82 7.37 -0.87 -11.95
N ILE A 83 6.54 -1.35 -11.04
CA ILE A 83 6.51 -0.90 -9.63
C ILE A 83 7.85 -1.20 -8.95
N LYS A 84 8.37 -2.41 -9.09
CA LYS A 84 9.68 -2.78 -8.52
C LYS A 84 10.81 -1.90 -9.06
N LYS A 85 10.87 -1.71 -10.38
CA LYS A 85 11.87 -0.86 -11.04
C LYS A 85 11.77 0.62 -10.66
N SER A 86 10.59 1.09 -10.28
CA SER A 86 10.41 2.45 -9.74
C SER A 86 10.98 2.62 -8.34
N GLY A 87 11.43 1.53 -7.68
CA GLY A 87 11.99 1.57 -6.33
C GLY A 87 10.96 1.42 -5.22
N CYS A 88 9.71 1.09 -5.54
CA CYS A 88 8.71 0.81 -4.52
C CYS A 88 9.08 -0.40 -3.69
N PHE A 89 8.77 -0.33 -2.40
CA PHE A 89 8.93 -1.42 -1.45
C PHE A 89 7.90 -2.53 -1.69
N GLY A 90 6.65 -2.13 -1.99
CA GLY A 90 5.55 -3.06 -2.22
C GLY A 90 4.38 -2.43 -2.98
N ALA A 91 3.25 -3.12 -2.97
CA ALA A 91 1.99 -2.63 -3.51
C ALA A 91 0.81 -3.04 -2.63
N LEU A 92 -0.19 -2.16 -2.55
CA LEU A 92 -1.51 -2.48 -2.01
C LEU A 92 -2.28 -3.35 -3.01
N ILE A 93 -3.00 -4.34 -2.51
CA ILE A 93 -3.80 -5.28 -3.29
C ILE A 93 -5.18 -5.39 -2.62
N ASN A 94 -6.25 -5.38 -3.39
CA ASN A 94 -7.61 -5.56 -2.90
C ASN A 94 -8.08 -4.47 -1.90
N HIS A 95 -7.64 -3.23 -2.08
CA HIS A 95 -8.21 -2.14 -1.27
C HIS A 95 -9.72 -2.01 -1.52
N SER A 96 -10.50 -1.66 -0.48
CA SER A 96 -11.97 -1.54 -0.55
C SER A 96 -12.47 -0.62 -1.67
N GLU A 97 -11.68 0.38 -2.07
CA GLU A 97 -11.96 1.27 -3.20
C GLU A 97 -11.58 0.67 -4.57
N LYS A 98 -10.88 -0.47 -4.59
CA LYS A 98 -10.47 -1.22 -5.79
C LYS A 98 -10.42 -2.73 -5.51
N PRO A 99 -11.59 -3.34 -5.26
CA PRO A 99 -11.66 -4.75 -4.88
C PRO A 99 -11.32 -5.67 -6.05
N LEU A 100 -10.78 -6.85 -5.71
CA LEU A 100 -10.39 -7.91 -6.62
C LEU A 100 -11.11 -9.21 -6.24
N SER A 101 -11.31 -10.10 -7.20
CA SER A 101 -11.74 -11.47 -6.93
C SER A 101 -10.63 -12.27 -6.25
N LEU A 102 -10.98 -13.33 -5.50
CA LEU A 102 -9.99 -14.21 -4.86
C LEU A 102 -8.98 -14.82 -5.85
N ASN A 103 -9.40 -15.08 -7.09
CA ASN A 103 -8.51 -15.56 -8.14
C ASN A 103 -7.51 -14.48 -8.57
N GLU A 104 -7.96 -13.25 -8.77
CA GLU A 104 -7.07 -12.12 -9.11
C GLU A 104 -6.10 -11.83 -7.97
N ILE A 105 -6.56 -11.89 -6.72
CA ILE A 105 -5.69 -11.75 -5.54
C ILE A 105 -4.56 -12.79 -5.59
N GLU A 106 -4.88 -14.06 -5.79
CA GLU A 106 -3.88 -15.14 -5.85
C GLU A 106 -2.88 -14.94 -6.98
N LEU A 107 -3.36 -14.62 -8.17
CA LEU A 107 -2.51 -14.31 -9.32
C LEU A 107 -1.60 -13.11 -9.02
N THR A 108 -2.14 -12.06 -8.43
CA THR A 108 -1.37 -10.84 -8.11
C THR A 108 -0.29 -11.11 -7.05
N ILE A 109 -0.60 -11.89 -5.99
CA ILE A 109 0.39 -12.29 -4.98
C ILE A 109 1.53 -13.08 -5.63
N ASN A 110 1.22 -14.04 -6.52
CA ASN A 110 2.24 -14.83 -7.19
C ASN A 110 3.14 -13.96 -8.06
N ARG A 111 2.58 -13.01 -8.80
CA ARG A 111 3.34 -12.05 -9.60
C ARG A 111 4.23 -11.14 -8.74
N CYS A 112 3.74 -10.69 -7.58
CA CYS A 112 4.55 -9.95 -6.63
C CYS A 112 5.74 -10.78 -6.14
N LYS A 113 5.54 -12.04 -5.78
CA LYS A 113 6.61 -12.97 -5.37
C LYS A 113 7.68 -13.16 -6.46
N GLU A 114 7.26 -13.35 -7.72
CA GLU A 114 8.17 -13.51 -8.86
C GLU A 114 9.08 -12.30 -9.08
N THR A 115 8.60 -11.12 -8.75
CA THR A 115 9.33 -9.86 -8.92
C THR A 115 9.96 -9.33 -7.63
N GLU A 116 9.87 -10.09 -6.54
CA GLU A 116 10.34 -9.68 -5.20
C GLU A 116 9.71 -8.34 -4.73
N LEU A 117 8.47 -8.09 -5.13
CA LEU A 117 7.68 -6.95 -4.67
C LEU A 117 6.84 -7.38 -3.46
N ILE A 118 6.89 -6.64 -2.37
CA ILE A 118 6.11 -6.95 -1.17
C ILE A 118 4.61 -6.78 -1.46
N SER A 119 3.85 -7.85 -1.24
CA SER A 119 2.39 -7.86 -1.37
C SER A 119 1.73 -7.43 -0.05
N CYS A 120 1.00 -6.31 -0.06
CA CYS A 120 0.25 -5.83 1.10
C CYS A 120 -1.26 -5.89 0.80
N LEU A 121 -1.94 -6.87 1.36
CA LEU A 121 -3.35 -7.10 1.10
C LEU A 121 -4.25 -6.36 2.07
N CYS A 122 -5.29 -5.74 1.52
CA CYS A 122 -6.38 -5.15 2.29
C CYS A 122 -7.54 -6.14 2.41
N ALA A 123 -8.13 -6.21 3.60
CA ALA A 123 -9.32 -7.01 3.90
C ALA A 123 -10.32 -6.17 4.70
N SER A 124 -11.61 -6.42 4.48
CA SER A 124 -12.70 -5.60 5.03
C SER A 124 -13.37 -6.23 6.27
N ASN A 125 -13.10 -7.51 6.54
CA ASN A 125 -13.71 -8.25 7.65
C ASN A 125 -12.90 -9.52 7.98
N ALA A 126 -13.26 -10.18 9.08
CA ALA A 126 -12.55 -11.37 9.56
C ALA A 126 -12.60 -12.56 8.58
N GLU A 127 -13.74 -12.78 7.91
CA GLU A 127 -13.93 -13.89 6.96
C GLU A 127 -13.04 -13.69 5.72
N GLU A 128 -13.02 -12.49 5.17
CA GLU A 128 -12.15 -12.12 4.07
C GLU A 128 -10.67 -12.22 4.48
N THR A 129 -10.34 -11.73 5.69
CA THR A 129 -8.99 -11.81 6.25
C THR A 129 -8.51 -13.26 6.31
N GLU A 130 -9.32 -14.18 6.84
CA GLU A 130 -8.98 -15.60 6.90
C GLU A 130 -8.80 -16.23 5.51
N SER A 131 -9.68 -15.89 4.59
CA SER A 131 -9.62 -16.38 3.21
C SER A 131 -8.35 -15.92 2.47
N ILE A 132 -7.99 -14.64 2.61
CA ILE A 132 -6.82 -14.04 1.98
C ILE A 132 -5.53 -14.50 2.64
N ALA A 133 -5.49 -14.64 3.97
CA ALA A 133 -4.30 -15.09 4.71
C ALA A 133 -3.81 -16.47 4.22
N LYS A 134 -4.72 -17.35 3.81
CA LYS A 134 -4.39 -18.67 3.20
C LYS A 134 -3.63 -18.58 1.87
N LYS A 135 -3.58 -17.40 1.25
CA LYS A 135 -2.81 -17.13 0.02
C LYS A 135 -1.38 -16.66 0.32
N HIS A 136 -1.03 -16.51 1.60
CA HIS A 136 0.29 -16.12 2.08
C HIS A 136 0.82 -14.80 1.50
N PRO A 137 0.10 -13.69 1.66
CA PRO A 137 0.66 -12.36 1.38
C PRO A 137 1.79 -12.03 2.36
N ASP A 138 2.65 -11.06 2.00
CA ASP A 138 3.74 -10.64 2.88
C ASP A 138 3.23 -9.77 4.04
N MET A 139 2.20 -8.94 3.79
CA MET A 139 1.56 -8.05 4.76
C MET A 139 0.05 -8.04 4.57
N MET A 140 -0.67 -7.71 5.65
CA MET A 140 -2.11 -7.49 5.60
C MET A 140 -2.50 -6.23 6.36
N ILE A 141 -3.49 -5.51 5.80
CA ILE A 141 -4.16 -4.37 6.43
C ILE A 141 -5.64 -4.72 6.52
N VAL A 142 -6.21 -4.69 7.73
CA VAL A 142 -7.64 -4.92 7.93
C VAL A 142 -8.32 -3.57 8.18
N GLU A 143 -9.23 -3.19 7.28
CA GLU A 143 -10.03 -1.97 7.38
C GLU A 143 -11.50 -2.33 7.56
N ILE A 144 -12.16 -1.75 8.55
CA ILE A 144 -13.61 -1.90 8.71
C ILE A 144 -14.28 -0.79 7.90
N PRO A 145 -14.99 -1.10 6.80
CA PRO A 145 -15.52 -0.10 5.88
C PRO A 145 -16.40 0.95 6.54
N GLU A 146 -17.16 0.56 7.56
CA GLU A 146 -18.05 1.43 8.33
C GLU A 146 -17.30 2.51 9.14
N LEU A 147 -16.00 2.33 9.35
CA LEU A 147 -15.15 3.29 10.07
C LEU A 147 -14.34 4.19 9.14
N ILE A 148 -14.24 3.85 7.86
CA ILE A 148 -13.46 4.62 6.88
C ILE A 148 -14.07 6.04 6.75
N GLY A 149 -13.24 7.07 6.91
CA GLY A 149 -13.65 8.47 6.81
C GLY A 149 -14.49 9.01 7.99
N THR A 150 -14.73 8.22 9.04
CA THR A 150 -15.52 8.64 10.21
C THR A 150 -14.71 9.38 11.27
N GLY A 151 -13.38 9.34 11.20
CA GLY A 151 -12.49 9.85 12.25
C GLY A 151 -12.45 8.99 13.52
N LYS A 152 -13.04 7.79 13.50
CA LYS A 152 -13.06 6.85 14.62
C LYS A 152 -12.05 5.73 14.38
N ALA A 153 -11.22 5.46 15.38
CA ALA A 153 -10.29 4.35 15.32
C ALA A 153 -10.97 3.04 15.72
N ILE A 154 -10.59 1.93 15.06
CA ILE A 154 -11.09 0.59 15.36
C ILE A 154 -10.83 0.21 16.83
N SER A 155 -9.66 0.54 17.36
CA SER A 155 -9.28 0.32 18.76
C SER A 155 -10.16 1.05 19.78
N THR A 156 -10.92 2.08 19.35
CA THR A 156 -11.86 2.81 20.20
C THR A 156 -13.28 2.28 20.09
N VAL A 157 -13.67 1.81 18.90
CA VAL A 157 -15.05 1.38 18.60
C VAL A 157 -15.24 -0.11 18.87
N ASN A 158 -14.24 -0.92 18.58
CA ASN A 158 -14.26 -2.36 18.78
C ASN A 158 -12.86 -2.87 19.22
N PRO A 159 -12.47 -2.65 20.48
CA PRO A 159 -11.12 -2.96 20.96
C PRO A 159 -10.81 -4.47 21.02
N GLU A 160 -11.80 -5.31 20.76
CA GLU A 160 -11.65 -6.78 20.78
C GLU A 160 -11.37 -7.42 19.40
N VAL A 161 -11.27 -6.58 18.34
CA VAL A 161 -10.99 -7.06 16.97
C VAL A 161 -9.49 -7.10 16.70
#